data_60876c5f08d084c5860dba3baab8e4fd
#
_entry.id   60876c5f08d084c5860dba3baab8e4fd
#
_cell.length_a   1.000
_cell.length_b   1.000
_cell.length_c   1.000
_cell.angle_alpha   90.00
_cell.angle_beta   90.00
_cell.angle_gamma   90.00
#
_symmetry.space_group_name_H-M   'P 1'
#
loop_
_entity.id
_entity.type
_entity.pdbx_description
1 polymer ?
#
loop_
_entity_poly.entity_id
_entity_poly.type
_entity_poly.pdbx_seq_one_letter_code
_entity_poly.pdbx_strand_id
1 'polypeptide(L)'
;MTKLLILKTFLFFLLSNFFCYTQYWQQKIDYKITVDLDDSNSTYKGTQKIVYKNNSPETLKKIYFLLYFNAFQPESDMSIRLKNNSDKNVRFSDNFNKNGFSKLSKSGQGYLKVFNLKQNGSLVKTLKDDTILEVFLNTPIKSGQKTVFELSFQGKVPDVIRRAGKNSKENIAYSMAQWYPKICEYDIDGWNTDPYTGREFHGVWGNYDVKIKLNKQYTVAATGYLKNAKQIGHGYHETNSDDISKEKLTWHFTAPNVHDFTWSADKEYIHDIFP
;
A
#
# COMPACT_ATOMS: atom_id res chain seq x y z
N MET A 1 -49.10 43.61 -7.76
CA MET A 1 -48.04 43.29 -6.78
C MET A 1 -47.75 41.78 -6.61
N THR A 2 -48.75 40.92 -6.51
CA THR A 2 -48.63 39.49 -6.27
C THR A 2 -47.87 38.70 -7.35
N LYS A 3 -48.09 38.95 -8.65
CA LYS A 3 -47.39 38.24 -9.75
C LYS A 3 -45.86 38.52 -9.78
N LEU A 4 -45.44 39.72 -9.47
CA LEU A 4 -44.03 40.13 -9.43
C LEU A 4 -43.32 39.52 -8.21
N LEU A 5 -44.02 39.35 -7.09
CA LEU A 5 -43.51 38.70 -5.90
C LEU A 5 -43.28 37.19 -6.15
N ILE A 6 -44.27 36.53 -6.77
CA ILE A 6 -44.19 35.11 -7.14
C ILE A 6 -43.00 34.85 -8.10
N LEU A 7 -42.81 35.73 -9.10
CA LEU A 7 -41.71 35.62 -10.05
C LEU A 7 -40.34 35.79 -9.37
N LYS A 8 -40.22 36.73 -8.44
CA LYS A 8 -38.98 36.93 -7.65
C LYS A 8 -38.68 35.75 -6.73
N THR A 9 -39.69 35.17 -6.10
CA THR A 9 -39.54 33.99 -5.23
C THR A 9 -39.15 32.76 -6.06
N PHE A 10 -39.73 32.56 -7.23
CA PHE A 10 -39.38 31.46 -8.13
C PHE A 10 -37.98 31.61 -8.69
N LEU A 11 -37.55 32.83 -9.04
CA LEU A 11 -36.17 33.10 -9.49
C LEU A 11 -35.15 32.89 -8.37
N PHE A 12 -35.48 33.23 -7.13
CA PHE A 12 -34.64 32.95 -5.95
C PHE A 12 -34.49 31.45 -5.70
N PHE A 13 -35.57 30.68 -5.83
CA PHE A 13 -35.51 29.20 -5.72
C PHE A 13 -34.71 28.54 -6.85
N LEU A 14 -34.78 29.05 -8.07
CA LEU A 14 -33.98 28.60 -9.20
C LEU A 14 -32.47 28.87 -8.98
N LEU A 15 -32.13 30.02 -8.42
CA LEU A 15 -30.74 30.40 -8.12
C LEU A 15 -30.18 29.67 -6.91
N SER A 16 -31.01 29.30 -5.93
CA SER A 16 -30.55 28.59 -4.73
C SER A 16 -30.15 27.13 -4.99
N ASN A 17 -30.62 26.51 -6.07
CA ASN A 17 -30.24 25.14 -6.44
C ASN A 17 -28.81 25.02 -7.06
N PHE A 18 -28.17 26.15 -7.37
CA PHE A 18 -26.82 26.15 -7.95
C PHE A 18 -25.67 26.00 -6.92
N PHE A 19 -25.96 26.09 -5.62
CA PHE A 19 -24.90 26.12 -4.58
C PHE A 19 -24.70 24.84 -3.78
N CYS A 20 -25.33 23.74 -4.13
CA CYS A 20 -25.21 22.47 -3.37
C CYS A 20 -24.51 21.35 -4.12
N TYR A 21 -23.50 21.66 -4.92
CA TYR A 21 -22.54 20.63 -5.33
C TYR A 21 -21.40 20.62 -4.31
N THR A 22 -21.52 19.82 -3.27
CA THR A 22 -20.34 19.33 -2.57
C THR A 22 -19.58 18.49 -3.59
N GLN A 23 -18.56 19.07 -4.19
CA GLN A 23 -17.74 18.37 -5.16
C GLN A 23 -16.96 17.29 -4.41
N TYR A 24 -17.53 16.08 -4.35
CA TYR A 24 -16.81 14.91 -3.85
C TYR A 24 -15.64 14.65 -4.78
N TRP A 25 -14.45 14.57 -4.20
CA TRP A 25 -13.24 14.27 -4.93
C TRP A 25 -12.44 13.19 -4.20
N GLN A 26 -11.74 12.38 -4.95
CA GLN A 26 -10.75 11.46 -4.46
C GLN A 26 -9.47 11.66 -5.24
N GLN A 27 -8.35 11.46 -4.59
CA GLN A 27 -7.06 11.45 -5.25
C GLN A 27 -6.99 10.30 -6.25
N LYS A 28 -6.15 10.45 -7.27
CA LYS A 28 -5.89 9.38 -8.24
C LYS A 28 -4.42 9.04 -8.26
N ILE A 29 -4.15 7.74 -8.22
CA ILE A 29 -2.78 7.25 -8.16
C ILE A 29 -2.59 6.06 -9.10
N ASP A 30 -1.44 6.01 -9.77
CA ASP A 30 -1.02 4.85 -10.55
C ASP A 30 0.33 4.39 -10.05
N TYR A 31 0.44 3.13 -9.66
CA TYR A 31 1.65 2.49 -9.16
C TYR A 31 2.26 1.56 -10.20
N LYS A 32 3.56 1.70 -10.46
CA LYS A 32 4.36 0.69 -11.13
C LYS A 32 5.45 0.24 -10.16
N ILE A 33 5.41 -1.04 -9.76
CA ILE A 33 6.28 -1.59 -8.72
C ILE A 33 7.04 -2.79 -9.29
N THR A 34 8.31 -2.86 -8.99
CA THR A 34 9.11 -4.07 -9.20
C THR A 34 9.77 -4.44 -7.89
N VAL A 35 9.65 -5.71 -7.49
CA VAL A 35 10.20 -6.22 -6.23
C VAL A 35 10.92 -7.54 -6.48
N ASP A 36 12.05 -7.73 -5.81
CA ASP A 36 12.83 -8.98 -5.76
C ASP A 36 12.92 -9.44 -4.30
N LEU A 37 12.33 -10.59 -3.99
CA LEU A 37 12.37 -11.21 -2.68
C LEU A 37 13.54 -12.19 -2.61
N ASP A 38 14.32 -12.06 -1.55
CA ASP A 38 15.33 -13.03 -1.11
C ASP A 38 14.71 -13.88 0.00
N ASP A 39 14.37 -15.12 -0.34
CA ASP A 39 13.70 -16.05 0.57
C ASP A 39 14.66 -16.63 1.63
N SER A 40 15.99 -16.56 1.43
CA SER A 40 16.97 -17.05 2.40
C SER A 40 16.96 -16.24 3.71
N ASN A 41 16.68 -14.95 3.63
CA ASN A 41 16.65 -14.04 4.79
C ASN A 41 15.36 -13.25 4.93
N SER A 42 14.37 -13.51 4.04
CA SER A 42 13.06 -12.84 4.00
C SER A 42 13.17 -11.32 3.87
N THR A 43 14.14 -10.85 3.09
CA THR A 43 14.28 -9.45 2.71
C THR A 43 13.87 -9.24 1.25
N TYR A 44 13.49 -8.03 0.93
CA TYR A 44 13.15 -7.68 -0.45
C TYR A 44 13.66 -6.28 -0.79
N LYS A 45 13.94 -6.09 -2.08
CA LYS A 45 14.30 -4.79 -2.65
C LYS A 45 13.39 -4.49 -3.81
N GLY A 46 13.02 -3.24 -3.97
CA GLY A 46 12.16 -2.84 -5.05
C GLY A 46 12.37 -1.42 -5.52
N THR A 47 11.73 -1.12 -6.64
CA THR A 47 11.60 0.22 -7.20
C THR A 47 10.13 0.53 -7.40
N GLN A 48 9.80 1.80 -7.30
CA GLN A 48 8.44 2.28 -7.43
C GLN A 48 8.42 3.56 -8.25
N LYS A 49 7.55 3.59 -9.27
CA LYS A 49 7.17 4.79 -9.98
C LYS A 49 5.70 5.04 -9.75
N ILE A 50 5.37 6.25 -9.32
CA ILE A 50 4.03 6.65 -8.92
C ILE A 50 3.64 7.87 -9.73
N VAL A 51 2.49 7.81 -10.39
CA VAL A 51 1.85 8.99 -10.97
C VAL A 51 0.72 9.39 -10.04
N TYR A 52 0.88 10.54 -9.39
CA TYR A 52 -0.12 11.09 -8.46
C TYR A 52 -0.83 12.27 -9.11
N LYS A 53 -2.16 12.29 -9.08
CA LYS A 53 -2.99 13.41 -9.52
C LYS A 53 -3.71 14.02 -8.32
N ASN A 54 -3.47 15.30 -8.09
CA ASN A 54 -4.20 16.06 -7.08
C ASN A 54 -5.57 16.47 -7.62
N ASN A 55 -6.62 15.81 -7.16
CA ASN A 55 -7.99 16.13 -7.50
C ASN A 55 -8.68 17.04 -6.46
N SER A 56 -7.98 17.37 -5.35
CA SER A 56 -8.50 18.32 -4.37
C SER A 56 -8.50 19.76 -4.92
N PRO A 57 -9.30 20.67 -4.35
CA PRO A 57 -9.25 22.09 -4.71
C PRO A 57 -7.96 22.77 -4.27
N GLU A 58 -7.19 22.17 -3.37
CA GLU A 58 -6.04 22.77 -2.73
C GLU A 58 -4.70 22.48 -3.45
N THR A 59 -3.70 23.31 -3.17
CA THR A 59 -2.34 23.08 -3.60
C THR A 59 -1.55 22.34 -2.54
N LEU A 60 -1.09 21.14 -2.87
CA LEU A 60 -0.31 20.31 -1.97
C LEU A 60 1.16 20.72 -1.98
N LYS A 61 1.73 21.02 -0.80
CA LYS A 61 3.16 21.35 -0.60
C LYS A 61 3.96 20.19 -0.03
N LYS A 62 3.27 19.18 0.48
CA LYS A 62 3.81 17.95 1.07
C LYS A 62 2.98 16.77 0.63
N ILE A 63 3.55 15.58 0.67
CA ILE A 63 2.84 14.30 0.65
C ILE A 63 3.41 13.41 1.75
N TYR A 64 2.68 12.35 2.06
CA TYR A 64 3.07 11.40 3.10
C TYR A 64 2.97 9.98 2.58
N PHE A 65 3.93 9.14 3.00
CA PHE A 65 3.89 7.70 2.76
C PHE A 65 3.71 6.96 4.08
N LEU A 66 2.95 5.88 4.02
CA LEU A 66 2.88 4.85 5.06
C LEU A 66 3.94 3.77 4.78
N LEU A 67 4.72 3.46 5.80
CA LEU A 67 5.76 2.43 5.82
C LEU A 67 5.36 1.37 6.85
N TYR A 68 4.32 0.60 6.53
CA TYR A 68 3.61 -0.24 7.50
C TYR A 68 4.48 -1.25 8.25
N PHE A 69 5.49 -1.85 7.62
CA PHE A 69 6.32 -2.85 8.28
C PHE A 69 7.19 -2.28 9.40
N ASN A 70 7.35 -0.94 9.48
CA ASN A 70 8.00 -0.30 10.61
C ASN A 70 7.18 -0.42 11.91
N ALA A 71 5.86 -0.63 11.82
CA ALA A 71 5.03 -0.89 12.98
C ALA A 71 5.42 -2.18 13.73
N PHE A 72 6.08 -3.14 13.05
CA PHE A 72 6.51 -4.41 13.63
C PHE A 72 7.92 -4.33 14.24
N GLN A 73 8.22 -3.21 14.89
CA GLN A 73 9.45 -2.98 15.62
C GLN A 73 9.16 -2.77 17.12
N PRO A 74 10.13 -3.10 18.01
CA PRO A 74 9.92 -3.04 19.45
C PRO A 74 9.53 -1.66 20.00
N GLU A 75 9.98 -0.59 19.33
CA GLU A 75 9.78 0.80 19.78
C GLU A 75 8.70 1.55 18.98
N SER A 76 7.99 0.84 18.10
CA SER A 76 6.90 1.42 17.30
C SER A 76 5.70 1.83 18.17
N ASP A 77 4.92 2.79 17.69
CA ASP A 77 3.67 3.21 18.34
C ASP A 77 2.71 2.03 18.53
N MET A 78 2.67 1.09 17.58
CA MET A 78 1.89 -0.13 17.72
C MET A 78 2.39 -0.98 18.90
N SER A 79 3.70 -1.14 19.05
CA SER A 79 4.29 -1.87 20.19
C SER A 79 4.00 -1.20 21.53
N ILE A 80 4.14 0.13 21.60
CA ILE A 80 3.84 0.93 22.78
C ILE A 80 2.36 0.81 23.16
N ARG A 81 1.48 0.93 22.18
CA ARG A 81 0.04 0.77 22.38
C ARG A 81 -0.32 -0.61 22.92
N LEU A 82 0.26 -1.68 22.38
CA LEU A 82 0.02 -3.05 22.86
C LEU A 82 0.47 -3.25 24.31
N LYS A 83 1.59 -2.62 24.70
CA LYS A 83 2.05 -2.67 26.10
C LYS A 83 1.10 -1.94 27.06
N ASN A 84 0.57 -0.80 26.64
CA ASN A 84 -0.23 0.09 27.49
C ASN A 84 -1.71 -0.31 27.53
N ASN A 85 -2.24 -0.85 26.45
CA ASN A 85 -3.63 -1.29 26.35
C ASN A 85 -3.66 -2.81 26.32
N SER A 86 -3.94 -3.45 27.45
CA SER A 86 -4.31 -4.87 27.50
C SER A 86 -5.69 -5.05 26.84
N ASP A 87 -5.76 -4.84 25.53
CA ASP A 87 -7.00 -4.90 24.75
C ASP A 87 -7.44 -6.35 24.66
N LYS A 88 -8.51 -6.73 25.36
CA LYS A 88 -9.06 -8.07 25.41
C LYS A 88 -9.65 -8.56 24.07
N ASN A 89 -9.87 -7.65 23.11
CA ASN A 89 -10.41 -7.96 21.78
C ASN A 89 -9.34 -8.08 20.71
N VAL A 90 -8.23 -8.69 21.00
CA VAL A 90 -7.02 -8.56 20.21
C VAL A 90 -6.99 -9.53 19.05
N ARG A 91 -6.84 -8.97 17.88
CA ARG A 91 -6.44 -9.67 16.66
C ARG A 91 -4.93 -10.00 16.65
N PHE A 92 -4.26 -9.87 17.77
CA PHE A 92 -2.85 -10.19 17.99
C PHE A 92 -2.74 -11.39 18.92
N SER A 93 -1.69 -12.18 18.79
CA SER A 93 -1.48 -13.30 19.72
C SER A 93 -1.26 -12.78 21.14
N ASP A 94 -1.70 -13.52 22.15
CA ASP A 94 -1.60 -13.16 23.58
C ASP A 94 -0.17 -12.82 24.03
N ASN A 95 0.84 -13.34 23.31
CA ASN A 95 2.25 -13.08 23.57
C ASN A 95 2.65 -11.61 23.33
N PHE A 96 1.92 -10.88 22.48
CA PHE A 96 2.24 -9.48 22.16
C PHE A 96 1.50 -8.49 23.05
N ASN A 97 0.39 -8.86 23.66
CA ASN A 97 -0.48 -7.97 24.44
C ASN A 97 0.17 -7.34 25.66
N LYS A 98 1.07 -8.05 26.34
CA LYS A 98 1.73 -7.56 27.56
C LYS A 98 3.13 -7.02 27.32
N ASN A 99 3.78 -7.45 26.27
CA ASN A 99 5.19 -7.16 26.01
C ASN A 99 5.41 -6.30 24.75
N GLY A 100 4.33 -5.97 24.00
CA GLY A 100 4.47 -5.40 22.69
C GLY A 100 5.39 -6.29 21.84
N PHE A 101 6.23 -5.69 21.01
CA PHE A 101 7.17 -6.44 20.17
C PHE A 101 8.58 -6.57 20.77
N SER A 102 8.76 -6.27 22.06
CA SER A 102 10.07 -6.36 22.74
C SER A 102 10.66 -7.78 22.74
N LYS A 103 9.82 -8.80 22.64
CA LYS A 103 10.23 -10.22 22.57
C LYS A 103 10.42 -10.73 21.15
N LEU A 104 10.11 -9.96 20.12
CA LEU A 104 10.40 -10.36 18.74
C LEU A 104 11.90 -10.49 18.55
N SER A 105 12.31 -11.65 18.05
CA SER A 105 13.68 -11.84 17.59
C SER A 105 14.03 -10.83 16.48
N LYS A 106 15.29 -10.52 16.29
CA LYS A 106 15.73 -9.67 15.17
C LYS A 106 15.31 -10.22 13.81
N SER A 107 15.18 -11.54 13.67
CA SER A 107 14.67 -12.18 12.46
C SER A 107 13.18 -11.98 12.26
N GLY A 108 12.41 -11.88 13.33
CA GLY A 108 10.96 -11.67 13.31
C GLY A 108 10.52 -10.20 13.18
N GLN A 109 11.44 -9.25 13.33
CA GLN A 109 11.14 -7.83 13.18
C GLN A 109 11.05 -7.44 11.70
N GLY A 110 10.01 -6.68 11.33
CA GLY A 110 9.86 -6.10 10.01
C GLY A 110 10.46 -4.70 9.91
N TYR A 111 10.76 -4.28 8.70
CA TYR A 111 11.04 -2.89 8.37
C TYR A 111 10.73 -2.57 6.91
N LEU A 112 10.54 -1.30 6.63
CA LEU A 112 10.42 -0.75 5.28
C LEU A 112 11.19 0.57 5.22
N LYS A 113 12.16 0.67 4.31
CA LYS A 113 13.04 1.83 4.12
C LYS A 113 12.94 2.35 2.71
N VAL A 114 12.91 3.66 2.55
CA VAL A 114 12.84 4.35 1.25
C VAL A 114 14.19 5.02 0.97
N PHE A 115 14.61 4.96 -0.28
CA PHE A 115 15.85 5.56 -0.78
C PHE A 115 15.61 6.31 -2.08
N ASN A 116 16.41 7.33 -2.35
CA ASN A 116 16.44 8.03 -3.62
C ASN A 116 15.06 8.52 -4.09
N LEU A 117 14.22 8.99 -3.15
CA LEU A 117 12.90 9.52 -3.50
C LEU A 117 13.07 10.81 -4.30
N LYS A 118 12.47 10.80 -5.48
CA LYS A 118 12.50 11.92 -6.43
C LYS A 118 11.09 12.36 -6.79
N GLN A 119 10.91 13.66 -6.95
CA GLN A 119 9.75 14.25 -7.61
C GLN A 119 10.19 14.76 -8.98
N ASN A 120 9.58 14.29 -10.06
CA ASN A 120 9.89 14.68 -11.43
C ASN A 120 11.40 14.62 -11.74
N GLY A 121 12.08 13.57 -11.28
CA GLY A 121 13.52 13.34 -11.48
C GLY A 121 14.46 14.00 -10.47
N SER A 122 13.99 14.94 -9.64
CA SER A 122 14.80 15.65 -8.64
C SER A 122 14.59 15.09 -7.23
N LEU A 123 15.67 14.89 -6.47
CA LEU A 123 15.61 14.43 -5.08
C LEU A 123 14.78 15.38 -4.23
N VAL A 124 14.01 14.82 -3.31
CA VAL A 124 13.21 15.58 -2.35
C VAL A 124 13.72 15.36 -0.92
N LYS A 125 13.48 16.35 -0.04
CA LYS A 125 13.74 16.22 1.39
C LYS A 125 12.63 15.39 2.03
N THR A 126 13.02 14.51 2.96
CA THR A 126 12.07 13.65 3.70
C THR A 126 12.35 13.69 5.18
N LEU A 127 11.32 13.44 5.99
CA LEU A 127 11.40 13.25 7.43
C LEU A 127 10.59 12.00 7.78
N LYS A 128 11.21 11.03 8.47
CA LYS A 128 10.54 9.79 8.90
C LYS A 128 10.17 9.90 10.39
N ASP A 129 8.93 9.56 10.70
CA ASP A 129 8.44 9.37 12.06
C ASP A 129 7.62 8.08 12.12
N ASP A 130 8.03 7.14 12.93
CA ASP A 130 7.48 5.77 13.03
C ASP A 130 7.15 5.14 11.66
N THR A 131 5.88 4.99 11.35
CA THR A 131 5.36 4.46 10.07
C THR A 131 5.09 5.51 9.01
N ILE A 132 5.29 6.80 9.32
CA ILE A 132 5.03 7.92 8.42
C ILE A 132 6.33 8.45 7.83
N LEU A 133 6.35 8.66 6.52
CA LEU A 133 7.41 9.38 5.82
C LEU A 133 6.83 10.65 5.20
N GLU A 134 7.15 11.79 5.79
CA GLU A 134 6.82 13.11 5.25
C GLU A 134 7.77 13.47 4.12
N VAL A 135 7.22 14.04 3.04
CA VAL A 135 7.95 14.43 1.83
C VAL A 135 7.68 15.89 1.52
N PHE A 136 8.73 16.70 1.52
CA PHE A 136 8.66 18.11 1.15
C PHE A 136 8.83 18.25 -0.36
N LEU A 137 7.75 18.71 -1.03
CA LEU A 137 7.73 18.79 -2.48
C LEU A 137 8.64 19.92 -3.00
N ASN A 138 9.48 19.62 -3.98
CA ASN A 138 10.26 20.63 -4.69
C ASN A 138 9.34 21.56 -5.51
N THR A 139 8.26 20.98 -6.06
CA THR A 139 7.23 21.72 -6.80
C THR A 139 5.88 21.38 -6.22
N PRO A 140 5.13 22.36 -5.64
CA PRO A 140 3.78 22.13 -5.15
C PRO A 140 2.86 21.59 -6.26
N ILE A 141 1.93 20.69 -5.88
CA ILE A 141 0.98 20.08 -6.81
C ILE A 141 -0.34 20.84 -6.73
N LYS A 142 -0.62 21.68 -7.74
CA LYS A 142 -1.87 22.43 -7.81
C LYS A 142 -3.06 21.51 -8.09
N SER A 143 -4.27 22.00 -7.83
CA SER A 143 -5.51 21.30 -8.19
C SER A 143 -5.49 20.84 -9.65
N GLY A 144 -5.90 19.61 -9.90
CA GLY A 144 -5.93 18.97 -11.21
C GLY A 144 -4.57 18.54 -11.78
N GLN A 145 -3.47 18.96 -11.19
CA GLN A 145 -2.11 18.64 -11.68
C GLN A 145 -1.67 17.23 -11.32
N LYS A 146 -0.79 16.69 -12.16
CA LYS A 146 -0.08 15.42 -11.93
C LYS A 146 1.37 15.66 -11.58
N THR A 147 1.95 14.76 -10.79
CA THR A 147 3.39 14.67 -10.53
C THR A 147 3.83 13.22 -10.55
N VAL A 148 5.10 12.99 -10.78
CA VAL A 148 5.71 11.66 -10.79
C VAL A 148 6.67 11.55 -9.63
N PHE A 149 6.51 10.49 -8.83
CA PHE A 149 7.48 10.08 -7.82
C PHE A 149 8.20 8.82 -8.27
N GLU A 150 9.50 8.77 -8.04
CA GLU A 150 10.33 7.59 -8.27
C GLU A 150 11.18 7.35 -7.02
N LEU A 151 11.20 6.09 -6.57
CA LEU A 151 11.95 5.69 -5.38
C LEU A 151 12.43 4.25 -5.50
N SER A 152 13.45 3.93 -4.72
CA SER A 152 13.80 2.56 -4.37
C SER A 152 13.47 2.30 -2.90
N PHE A 153 13.20 1.05 -2.59
CA PHE A 153 12.87 0.64 -1.23
C PHE A 153 13.47 -0.72 -0.89
N GLN A 154 13.65 -0.94 0.40
CA GLN A 154 14.06 -2.22 0.96
C GLN A 154 13.19 -2.54 2.16
N GLY A 155 12.73 -3.78 2.23
CA GLY A 155 11.94 -4.27 3.34
C GLY A 155 12.44 -5.60 3.88
N LYS A 156 12.00 -5.91 5.08
CA LYS A 156 12.12 -7.22 5.71
C LYS A 156 10.74 -7.67 6.15
N VAL A 157 10.41 -8.90 5.78
CA VAL A 157 9.12 -9.48 6.13
C VAL A 157 9.13 -9.86 7.61
N PRO A 158 8.22 -9.31 8.43
CA PRO A 158 8.10 -9.69 9.85
C PRO A 158 7.56 -11.12 9.99
N ASP A 159 7.70 -11.71 11.17
CA ASP A 159 6.85 -12.86 11.51
C ASP A 159 5.38 -12.42 11.55
N VAL A 160 4.46 -13.28 11.10
CA VAL A 160 3.05 -12.94 11.06
C VAL A 160 2.54 -12.64 12.46
N ILE A 161 2.04 -11.42 12.61
CA ILE A 161 1.40 -10.96 13.84
C ILE A 161 -0.08 -10.79 13.60
N ARG A 162 -0.48 -10.35 12.41
CA ARG A 162 -1.87 -10.10 12.05
C ARG A 162 -2.20 -10.64 10.66
N ARG A 163 -2.00 -9.85 9.60
CA ARG A 163 -2.35 -10.20 8.21
C ARG A 163 -1.17 -10.23 7.25
N ALA A 164 -0.05 -9.70 7.66
CA ALA A 164 1.15 -9.63 6.85
C ALA A 164 2.32 -10.24 7.60
N GLY A 165 3.18 -10.95 6.88
CA GLY A 165 4.38 -11.55 7.43
C GLY A 165 4.68 -12.91 6.85
N LYS A 166 5.61 -13.60 7.50
CA LYS A 166 6.05 -14.97 7.22
C LYS A 166 5.70 -15.89 8.38
N ASN A 167 5.80 -17.20 8.15
CA ASN A 167 5.60 -18.23 9.18
C ASN A 167 4.21 -18.16 9.83
N SER A 168 3.16 -18.11 9.02
CA SER A 168 1.79 -18.13 9.53
C SER A 168 1.46 -19.46 10.22
N LYS A 169 0.44 -19.47 11.08
CA LYS A 169 -0.05 -20.69 11.72
C LYS A 169 -0.61 -21.70 10.71
N GLU A 170 -1.04 -21.22 9.57
CA GLU A 170 -1.56 -22.00 8.44
C GLU A 170 -0.43 -22.48 7.51
N ASN A 171 0.84 -22.33 7.92
CA ASN A 171 2.05 -22.69 7.18
C ASN A 171 2.24 -21.93 5.85
N ILE A 172 1.62 -20.77 5.67
CA ILE A 172 1.84 -19.92 4.50
C ILE A 172 3.21 -19.23 4.65
N ALA A 173 4.09 -19.42 3.69
CA ALA A 173 5.44 -18.89 3.75
C ALA A 173 5.47 -17.36 3.77
N TYR A 174 4.68 -16.71 2.90
CA TYR A 174 4.61 -15.25 2.81
C TYR A 174 3.18 -14.77 2.61
N SER A 175 2.75 -13.84 3.47
CA SER A 175 1.52 -13.05 3.32
C SER A 175 1.91 -11.57 3.26
N MET A 176 1.78 -10.95 2.09
CA MET A 176 2.34 -9.64 1.78
C MET A 176 1.23 -8.61 1.58
N ALA A 177 0.60 -8.22 2.69
CA ALA A 177 -0.24 -7.04 2.74
C ALA A 177 0.58 -5.83 3.23
N GLN A 178 0.34 -4.64 2.68
CA GLN A 178 0.96 -3.40 3.17
C GLN A 178 2.51 -3.40 3.11
N TRP A 179 3.08 -4.04 2.12
CA TRP A 179 4.50 -4.38 2.00
C TRP A 179 5.35 -3.33 1.29
N TYR A 180 4.74 -2.34 0.66
CA TYR A 180 5.39 -1.30 -0.14
C TYR A 180 5.12 0.10 0.43
N PRO A 181 5.98 1.12 0.12
CA PRO A 181 5.68 2.49 0.47
C PRO A 181 4.40 2.97 -0.21
N LYS A 182 3.36 3.25 0.57
CA LYS A 182 2.05 3.66 0.06
C LYS A 182 1.78 5.12 0.39
N ILE A 183 1.35 5.92 -0.59
CA ILE A 183 0.95 7.32 -0.33
C ILE A 183 -0.31 7.31 0.55
N CYS A 184 -0.29 8.14 1.60
CA CYS A 184 -1.44 8.38 2.47
C CYS A 184 -2.62 8.97 1.69
N GLU A 185 -3.84 8.73 2.16
CA GLU A 185 -5.02 9.41 1.63
C GLU A 185 -4.99 10.89 2.01
N TYR A 186 -5.39 11.74 1.06
CA TYR A 186 -5.72 13.14 1.28
C TYR A 186 -7.17 13.35 0.87
N ASP A 187 -8.01 13.64 1.82
CA ASP A 187 -9.45 13.83 1.65
C ASP A 187 -9.91 15.19 2.18
N ILE A 188 -11.21 15.34 2.45
CA ILE A 188 -11.79 16.60 2.92
C ILE A 188 -11.28 17.00 4.32
N ASP A 189 -10.84 16.04 5.12
CA ASP A 189 -10.29 16.24 6.48
C ASP A 189 -8.78 16.47 6.44
N GLY A 190 -8.16 16.41 5.25
CA GLY A 190 -6.73 16.57 5.05
C GLY A 190 -5.97 15.26 4.88
N TRP A 191 -4.69 15.24 5.29
CA TRP A 191 -3.85 14.06 5.21
C TRP A 191 -4.14 13.06 6.33
N ASN A 192 -4.41 11.82 5.97
CA ASN A 192 -4.52 10.71 6.91
C ASN A 192 -3.12 10.20 7.27
N THR A 193 -2.50 10.80 8.28
CA THR A 193 -1.11 10.53 8.70
C THR A 193 -1.01 9.88 10.07
N ASP A 194 -2.08 9.24 10.53
CA ASP A 194 -2.04 8.49 11.78
C ASP A 194 -1.07 7.30 11.67
N PRO A 195 -0.13 7.13 12.60
CA PRO A 195 0.75 5.98 12.64
C PRO A 195 -0.04 4.68 12.69
N TYR A 196 0.47 3.66 12.01
CA TYR A 196 -0.22 2.38 11.98
C TYR A 196 -0.08 1.64 13.31
N THR A 197 -1.20 1.56 14.04
CA THR A 197 -1.27 0.92 15.37
C THR A 197 -2.14 -0.32 15.40
N GLY A 198 -2.35 -0.98 14.26
CA GLY A 198 -3.15 -2.20 14.14
C GLY A 198 -4.63 -1.96 13.87
N ARG A 199 -5.04 -0.74 13.58
CA ARG A 199 -6.38 -0.40 13.07
C ARG A 199 -6.46 -0.59 11.56
N GLU A 200 -7.65 -0.45 10.99
CA GLU A 200 -7.79 -0.43 9.53
C GLU A 200 -7.07 0.78 8.95
N PHE A 201 -6.53 0.61 7.74
CA PHE A 201 -5.89 1.68 7.01
C PHE A 201 -6.86 2.28 5.99
N HIS A 202 -6.69 3.57 5.74
CA HIS A 202 -7.36 4.32 4.71
C HIS A 202 -6.39 4.59 3.56
N GLY A 203 -6.80 4.38 2.31
CA GLY A 203 -5.87 4.49 1.20
C GLY A 203 -6.51 4.82 -0.12
N VAL A 204 -5.74 5.53 -0.96
CA VAL A 204 -6.15 5.99 -2.28
C VAL A 204 -6.41 4.81 -3.21
N TRP A 205 -7.52 4.85 -3.95
CA TRP A 205 -7.79 3.94 -5.06
C TRP A 205 -6.88 4.25 -6.24
N GLY A 206 -6.36 3.21 -6.85
CA GLY A 206 -5.41 3.37 -7.95
C GLY A 206 -5.27 2.16 -8.84
N ASN A 207 -4.45 2.32 -9.87
CA ASN A 207 -4.07 1.25 -10.75
C ASN A 207 -2.69 0.73 -10.37
N TYR A 208 -2.51 -0.58 -10.43
CA TYR A 208 -1.26 -1.23 -10.09
C TYR A 208 -0.72 -2.06 -11.26
N ASP A 209 0.55 -1.88 -11.56
CA ASP A 209 1.37 -2.70 -12.44
C ASP A 209 2.54 -3.21 -11.61
N VAL A 210 2.51 -4.51 -11.25
CA VAL A 210 3.41 -5.06 -10.23
C VAL A 210 4.16 -6.27 -10.78
N LYS A 211 5.48 -6.22 -10.67
CA LYS A 211 6.37 -7.34 -10.99
C LYS A 211 6.99 -7.87 -9.70
N ILE A 212 6.75 -9.16 -9.41
CA ILE A 212 7.25 -9.85 -8.23
C ILE A 212 8.23 -10.92 -8.69
N LYS A 213 9.48 -10.81 -8.27
CA LYS A 213 10.54 -11.78 -8.56
C LYS A 213 10.88 -12.54 -7.30
N LEU A 214 10.76 -13.85 -7.34
CA LEU A 214 11.10 -14.75 -6.25
C LEU A 214 11.47 -16.14 -6.76
N ASN A 215 11.97 -16.99 -5.87
CA ASN A 215 12.39 -18.36 -6.20
C ASN A 215 11.26 -19.11 -6.92
N LYS A 216 11.62 -19.83 -7.99
CA LYS A 216 10.69 -20.53 -8.89
C LYS A 216 9.81 -21.59 -8.22
N GLN A 217 10.19 -22.05 -7.03
CA GLN A 217 9.40 -23.04 -6.28
C GLN A 217 8.10 -22.47 -5.71
N TYR A 218 7.97 -21.15 -5.61
CA TYR A 218 6.79 -20.50 -5.05
C TYR A 218 5.71 -20.30 -6.10
N THR A 219 4.49 -20.65 -5.77
CA THR A 219 3.29 -20.19 -6.45
C THR A 219 2.81 -18.89 -5.80
N VAL A 220 2.49 -17.88 -6.62
CA VAL A 220 2.05 -16.56 -6.15
C VAL A 220 0.59 -16.34 -6.46
N ALA A 221 -0.20 -15.98 -5.45
CA ALA A 221 -1.54 -15.43 -5.59
C ALA A 221 -1.51 -13.93 -5.27
N ALA A 222 -2.13 -13.09 -6.09
CA ALA A 222 -2.09 -11.64 -5.92
C ALA A 222 -3.36 -10.95 -6.36
N THR A 223 -3.52 -9.69 -5.95
CA THR A 223 -4.58 -8.81 -6.40
C THR A 223 -4.49 -8.60 -7.92
N GLY A 224 -5.64 -8.71 -8.59
CA GLY A 224 -5.75 -8.42 -10.03
C GLY A 224 -5.49 -9.62 -10.94
N TYR A 225 -4.89 -9.37 -12.10
CA TYR A 225 -4.77 -10.34 -13.19
C TYR A 225 -3.31 -10.62 -13.53
N LEU A 226 -2.93 -11.90 -13.56
CA LEU A 226 -1.60 -12.31 -14.02
C LEU A 226 -1.49 -12.10 -15.54
N LYS A 227 -0.48 -11.32 -15.97
CA LYS A 227 -0.27 -10.95 -17.37
C LYS A 227 0.59 -11.94 -18.14
N ASN A 228 1.40 -12.72 -17.46
CA ASN A 228 2.40 -13.60 -18.07
C ASN A 228 2.22 -15.08 -17.66
N ALA A 229 0.96 -15.53 -17.60
CA ALA A 229 0.60 -16.90 -17.20
C ALA A 229 1.38 -17.98 -17.98
N LYS A 230 1.55 -17.80 -19.31
CA LYS A 230 2.30 -18.74 -20.18
C LYS A 230 3.76 -18.91 -19.77
N GLN A 231 4.41 -17.85 -19.25
CA GLN A 231 5.80 -17.88 -18.78
C GLN A 231 5.93 -18.41 -17.36
N ILE A 232 4.83 -18.44 -16.61
CA ILE A 232 4.82 -18.83 -15.20
C ILE A 232 4.48 -20.32 -15.05
N GLY A 233 3.46 -20.82 -15.71
CA GLY A 233 2.88 -22.13 -15.42
C GLY A 233 2.17 -22.14 -14.07
N HIS A 234 2.62 -22.96 -13.13
CA HIS A 234 2.10 -23.03 -11.75
C HIS A 234 0.56 -23.10 -11.65
N GLY A 235 -0.11 -23.84 -12.56
CA GLY A 235 -1.56 -23.92 -12.63
C GLY A 235 -2.25 -22.75 -13.32
N TYR A 236 -1.56 -21.63 -13.58
CA TYR A 236 -2.11 -20.49 -14.33
C TYR A 236 -2.15 -20.72 -15.85
N HIS A 237 -1.42 -21.70 -16.35
CA HIS A 237 -1.42 -22.14 -17.74
C HIS A 237 -0.94 -23.59 -17.82
N GLU A 238 -1.43 -24.32 -18.81
CA GLU A 238 -1.13 -25.76 -19.01
C GLU A 238 0.35 -26.04 -19.35
N THR A 239 1.06 -25.06 -19.91
CA THR A 239 2.47 -25.22 -20.21
C THR A 239 3.30 -25.11 -18.92
N ASN A 240 4.04 -26.18 -18.59
CA ASN A 240 5.10 -26.06 -17.62
C ASN A 240 6.11 -25.03 -18.13
N SER A 241 6.45 -24.06 -17.31
CA SER A 241 7.52 -23.12 -17.63
C SER A 241 8.85 -23.88 -17.54
N ASP A 242 9.25 -24.54 -18.63
CA ASP A 242 10.48 -25.32 -18.71
C ASP A 242 11.76 -24.46 -18.77
N ASP A 243 11.68 -23.20 -18.35
CA ASP A 243 12.88 -22.41 -18.13
C ASP A 243 13.58 -22.87 -16.81
N ILE A 244 13.95 -24.17 -16.84
CA ILE A 244 14.64 -24.86 -15.72
C ILE A 244 15.95 -24.13 -15.36
N SER A 245 16.48 -23.29 -16.27
CA SER A 245 17.73 -22.56 -16.07
C SER A 245 17.62 -21.39 -15.08
N LYS A 246 16.43 -20.85 -14.83
CA LYS A 246 16.24 -19.70 -13.93
C LYS A 246 15.99 -20.16 -12.50
N GLU A 247 16.70 -19.57 -11.57
CA GLU A 247 16.50 -19.78 -10.14
C GLU A 247 15.23 -19.05 -9.63
N LYS A 248 14.88 -17.90 -10.24
CA LYS A 248 13.73 -17.08 -9.89
C LYS A 248 12.81 -16.84 -11.09
N LEU A 249 11.50 -16.82 -10.83
CA LEU A 249 10.48 -16.37 -11.78
C LEU A 249 10.08 -14.93 -11.49
N THR A 250 9.61 -14.24 -12.53
CA THR A 250 9.02 -12.89 -12.41
C THR A 250 7.54 -12.93 -12.74
N TRP A 251 6.72 -12.76 -11.74
CA TRP A 251 5.26 -12.68 -11.82
C TRP A 251 4.83 -11.27 -12.15
N HIS A 252 4.02 -11.05 -13.18
CA HIS A 252 3.56 -9.73 -13.59
C HIS A 252 2.05 -9.61 -13.48
N PHE A 253 1.59 -8.84 -12.52
CA PHE A 253 0.17 -8.58 -12.26
C PHE A 253 -0.22 -7.16 -12.61
N THR A 254 -1.48 -6.98 -13.04
CA THR A 254 -2.13 -5.68 -13.17
C THR A 254 -3.44 -5.69 -12.41
N ALA A 255 -3.69 -4.63 -11.63
CA ALA A 255 -4.92 -4.48 -10.87
C ALA A 255 -5.49 -3.07 -11.07
N PRO A 256 -6.53 -2.91 -11.91
CA PRO A 256 -7.16 -1.62 -12.13
C PRO A 256 -8.10 -1.26 -10.99
N ASN A 257 -8.07 0.00 -10.57
CA ASN A 257 -9.01 0.60 -9.64
C ASN A 257 -9.22 -0.21 -8.34
N VAL A 258 -8.13 -0.46 -7.62
CA VAL A 258 -8.13 -1.12 -6.31
C VAL A 258 -7.49 -0.20 -5.26
N HIS A 259 -7.90 -0.36 -3.99
CA HIS A 259 -7.35 0.49 -2.92
C HIS A 259 -6.04 -0.04 -2.33
N ASP A 260 -5.68 -1.30 -2.63
CA ASP A 260 -4.41 -1.90 -2.22
C ASP A 260 -4.00 -3.04 -3.14
N PHE A 261 -2.71 -3.37 -3.14
CA PHE A 261 -2.17 -4.53 -3.84
C PHE A 261 -1.50 -5.47 -2.83
N THR A 262 -2.10 -6.64 -2.67
CA THR A 262 -1.60 -7.69 -1.78
C THR A 262 -1.20 -8.92 -2.59
N TRP A 263 -0.31 -9.71 -2.05
CA TRP A 263 0.04 -11.01 -2.60
C TRP A 263 0.45 -11.98 -1.50
N SER A 264 0.35 -13.26 -1.79
CA SER A 264 0.87 -14.34 -0.96
C SER A 264 1.66 -15.31 -1.81
N ALA A 265 2.60 -16.01 -1.20
CA ALA A 265 3.40 -17.01 -1.87
C ALA A 265 3.67 -18.21 -0.97
N ASP A 266 3.50 -19.38 -1.54
CA ASP A 266 3.84 -20.64 -0.89
C ASP A 266 4.31 -21.68 -1.91
N LYS A 267 5.11 -22.65 -1.47
CA LYS A 267 5.61 -23.73 -2.31
C LYS A 267 4.57 -24.83 -2.51
N GLU A 268 3.61 -24.91 -1.61
CA GLU A 268 2.56 -25.94 -1.58
C GLU A 268 1.22 -25.42 -2.12
N TYR A 269 1.15 -24.19 -2.61
CA TYR A 269 -0.07 -23.67 -3.23
C TYR A 269 -0.44 -24.45 -4.47
N ILE A 270 -1.69 -24.89 -4.52
CA ILE A 270 -2.34 -25.45 -5.70
C ILE A 270 -3.26 -24.36 -6.27
N HIS A 271 -3.16 -24.12 -7.56
CA HIS A 271 -4.01 -23.18 -8.27
C HIS A 271 -4.97 -23.92 -9.17
N ASP A 272 -6.25 -23.91 -8.85
CA ASP A 272 -7.35 -24.48 -9.64
C ASP A 272 -8.13 -23.37 -10.32
N ILE A 273 -8.43 -23.55 -11.60
CA ILE A 273 -9.25 -22.64 -12.40
C ILE A 273 -10.63 -23.29 -12.59
N PHE A 274 -11.65 -22.60 -12.15
CA PHE A 274 -13.03 -22.99 -12.36
C PHE A 274 -13.63 -22.17 -13.52
N PRO A 275 -14.46 -22.78 -14.40
CA PRO A 275 -15.12 -22.09 -15.50
C PRO A 275 -16.19 -21.12 -15.05
#